data_3aa414877b80d0d1a22366c3232a33d7
#
_entry.id   3aa414877b80d0d1a22366c3232a33d7
#
_cell.length_a   1.000
_cell.length_b   1.000
_cell.length_c   1.000
_cell.angle_alpha   90.00
_cell.angle_beta   90.00
_cell.angle_gamma   90.00
#
_symmetry.space_group_name_H-M   'P 1'
#
loop_
_entity.id
_entity.type
_entity.pdbx_description
1 polymer ?
#
loop_
_entity_poly.entity_id
_entity_poly.type
_entity_poly.pdbx_seq_one_letter_code
_entity_poly.pdbx_strand_id
1 'polypeptide(L)'
;FSAIRREIADGMPEDVRIKKLAACAVSMAQSGQYNYSRCIKRGEDGAAMLALGEFVKSTAYMIHLLNRRHMPYYKWMLRSIGTLPRLGELRGALEFLLTAENDDAGKKTKAGVVEDICAALVRELRADGLTCGSWDYMERHGLDMQGHIQNPAIRAEHILEGI
;
A
#
# COMPACT_ATOMS: atom_id res chain seq x y z
N PHE A 1 -6.09 -10.72 29.41
CA PHE A 1 -5.09 -11.12 28.36
C PHE A 1 -5.72 -12.00 27.27
N SER A 2 -6.55 -13.01 27.61
CA SER A 2 -7.17 -13.92 26.64
C SER A 2 -8.27 -13.28 25.80
N ALA A 3 -8.98 -12.25 26.27
CA ALA A 3 -9.99 -11.52 25.51
C ALA A 3 -9.33 -10.68 24.40
N ILE A 4 -8.30 -9.89 24.74
CA ILE A 4 -7.54 -9.08 23.80
C ILE A 4 -6.85 -9.96 22.73
N ARG A 5 -6.30 -11.13 23.11
CA ARG A 5 -5.73 -12.08 22.16
C ARG A 5 -6.78 -12.63 21.17
N ARG A 6 -7.99 -12.90 21.63
CA ARG A 6 -9.09 -13.33 20.75
C ARG A 6 -9.50 -12.21 19.80
N GLU A 7 -9.70 -11.01 20.31
CA GLU A 7 -10.05 -9.83 19.50
C GLU A 7 -9.00 -9.55 18.40
N ILE A 8 -7.71 -9.70 18.72
CA ILE A 8 -6.62 -9.58 17.73
C ILE A 8 -6.63 -10.77 16.74
N ALA A 9 -6.94 -11.97 17.21
CA ALA A 9 -6.98 -13.19 16.39
C ALA A 9 -8.23 -13.23 15.48
N ASP A 10 -9.36 -12.67 15.94
CA ASP A 10 -10.61 -12.59 15.16
C ASP A 10 -10.53 -11.58 14.01
N GLY A 11 -9.43 -10.81 13.95
CA GLY A 11 -9.13 -9.89 12.86
C GLY A 11 -9.63 -8.47 13.12
N MET A 12 -9.32 -7.62 12.15
CA MET A 12 -9.70 -6.21 12.19
C MET A 12 -11.16 -6.03 11.75
N PRO A 13 -11.97 -5.20 12.43
CA PRO A 13 -13.31 -4.85 11.96
C PRO A 13 -13.27 -4.37 10.50
N GLU A 14 -14.26 -4.77 9.70
CA GLU A 14 -14.23 -4.56 8.25
C GLU A 14 -14.13 -3.07 7.87
N ASP A 15 -14.91 -2.20 8.51
CA ASP A 15 -14.84 -0.76 8.24
C ASP A 15 -13.46 -0.16 8.55
N VAL A 16 -12.82 -0.63 9.63
CA VAL A 16 -11.45 -0.22 9.98
C VAL A 16 -10.45 -0.74 8.95
N ARG A 17 -10.63 -1.98 8.48
CA ARG A 17 -9.79 -2.57 7.42
C ARG A 17 -9.92 -1.77 6.11
N ILE A 18 -11.14 -1.47 5.68
CA ILE A 18 -11.40 -0.68 4.47
C ILE A 18 -10.80 0.73 4.61
N LYS A 19 -10.97 1.36 5.77
CA LYS A 19 -10.36 2.67 6.06
C LYS A 19 -8.85 2.66 5.89
N LYS A 20 -8.17 1.64 6.45
CA LYS A 20 -6.73 1.49 6.33
C LYS A 20 -6.28 1.17 4.89
N LEU A 21 -7.04 0.35 4.16
CA LEU A 21 -6.79 0.09 2.73
C LEU A 21 -6.90 1.38 1.91
N ALA A 22 -7.92 2.19 2.16
CA ALA A 22 -8.11 3.49 1.50
C ALA A 22 -6.93 4.43 1.77
N ALA A 23 -6.51 4.54 3.03
CA ALA A 23 -5.36 5.35 3.43
C ALA A 23 -4.05 4.87 2.78
N CYS A 24 -3.81 3.55 2.74
CA CYS A 24 -2.65 2.98 2.05
C CYS A 24 -2.66 3.33 0.55
N ALA A 25 -3.81 3.24 -0.12
CA ALA A 25 -3.93 3.56 -1.55
C ALA A 25 -3.56 5.02 -1.83
N VAL A 26 -4.04 5.96 -1.02
CA VAL A 26 -3.70 7.38 -1.14
C VAL A 26 -2.20 7.62 -0.86
N SER A 27 -1.65 7.03 0.19
CA SER A 27 -0.23 7.13 0.50
C SER A 27 0.65 6.57 -0.63
N MET A 28 0.28 5.45 -1.23
CA MET A 28 0.97 4.86 -2.38
C MET A 28 0.93 5.78 -3.60
N ALA A 29 -0.23 6.37 -3.90
CA ALA A 29 -0.37 7.32 -5.00
C ALA A 29 0.54 8.54 -4.81
N GLN A 30 0.50 9.14 -3.63
CA GLN A 30 1.28 10.33 -3.31
C GLN A 30 2.78 10.04 -3.29
N SER A 31 3.21 8.95 -2.67
CA SER A 31 4.63 8.64 -2.50
C SER A 31 5.24 8.04 -3.78
N GLY A 32 4.69 6.95 -4.31
CA GLY A 32 5.22 6.23 -5.46
C GLY A 32 4.89 6.87 -6.79
N GLN A 33 3.58 7.01 -7.10
CA GLN A 33 3.15 7.47 -8.43
C GLN A 33 3.41 8.96 -8.67
N TYR A 34 3.29 9.81 -7.65
CA TYR A 34 3.45 11.26 -7.79
C TYR A 34 4.83 11.76 -7.35
N ASN A 35 5.18 11.61 -6.08
CA ASN A 35 6.38 12.27 -5.52
C ASN A 35 7.68 11.64 -6.02
N TYR A 36 7.78 10.31 -6.18
CA TYR A 36 9.00 9.67 -6.65
C TYR A 36 9.47 10.28 -7.97
N SER A 37 8.62 10.22 -9.00
CA SER A 37 8.96 10.76 -10.33
C SER A 37 9.22 12.28 -10.31
N ARG A 38 8.53 13.02 -9.44
CA ARG A 38 8.71 14.47 -9.29
C ARG A 38 10.06 14.81 -8.64
N CYS A 39 10.48 14.06 -7.62
CA CYS A 39 11.78 14.23 -6.99
C CYS A 39 12.91 13.91 -7.95
N ILE A 40 12.80 12.81 -8.72
CA ILE A 40 13.77 12.44 -9.76
C ILE A 40 13.94 13.57 -10.78
N LYS A 41 12.85 14.13 -11.31
CA LYS A 41 12.90 15.26 -12.28
C LYS A 41 13.57 16.53 -11.74
N ARG A 42 13.62 16.69 -10.42
CA ARG A 42 14.24 17.81 -9.74
C ARG A 42 15.67 17.55 -9.28
N GLY A 43 16.19 16.34 -9.50
CA GLY A 43 17.52 15.94 -9.01
C GLY A 43 17.57 15.70 -7.50
N GLU A 44 16.42 15.53 -6.85
CA GLU A 44 16.29 15.33 -5.40
C GLU A 44 16.30 13.83 -5.06
N ASP A 45 17.44 13.17 -5.30
CA ASP A 45 17.56 11.71 -5.16
C ASP A 45 17.26 11.22 -3.73
N GLY A 46 17.68 11.96 -2.70
CA GLY A 46 17.39 11.63 -1.31
C GLY A 46 15.88 11.63 -1.02
N ALA A 47 15.19 12.68 -1.49
CA ALA A 47 13.72 12.77 -1.35
C ALA A 47 12.99 11.67 -2.15
N ALA A 48 13.51 11.31 -3.34
CA ALA A 48 12.99 10.21 -4.13
C ALA A 48 13.08 8.87 -3.38
N MET A 49 14.19 8.60 -2.70
CA MET A 49 14.36 7.38 -1.90
C MET A 49 13.45 7.34 -0.67
N LEU A 50 13.22 8.49 -0.02
CA LEU A 50 12.23 8.59 1.07
C LEU A 50 10.81 8.30 0.55
N ALA A 51 10.46 8.84 -0.62
CA ALA A 51 9.17 8.56 -1.26
C ALA A 51 9.00 7.07 -1.58
N LEU A 52 10.03 6.39 -2.12
CA LEU A 52 9.99 4.94 -2.33
C LEU A 52 9.88 4.16 -1.02
N GLY A 53 10.56 4.58 0.03
CA GLY A 53 10.45 3.96 1.36
C GLY A 53 9.01 3.99 1.89
N GLU A 54 8.34 5.14 1.77
CA GLU A 54 6.94 5.28 2.16
C GLU A 54 5.99 4.47 1.26
N PHE A 55 6.24 4.44 -0.06
CA PHE A 55 5.51 3.59 -1.00
C PHE A 55 5.60 2.11 -0.62
N VAL A 56 6.82 1.61 -0.37
CA VAL A 56 7.05 0.21 0.01
C VAL A 56 6.34 -0.13 1.32
N LYS A 57 6.41 0.76 2.32
CA LYS A 57 5.75 0.57 3.61
C LYS A 57 4.22 0.50 3.46
N SER A 58 3.62 1.44 2.73
CA SER A 58 2.18 1.48 2.48
C SER A 58 1.69 0.29 1.66
N THR A 59 2.47 -0.12 0.64
CA THR A 59 2.22 -1.34 -0.14
C THR A 59 2.23 -2.58 0.73
N ALA A 60 3.27 -2.73 1.56
CA ALA A 60 3.39 -3.87 2.47
C ALA A 60 2.20 -3.95 3.43
N TYR A 61 1.76 -2.81 3.95
CA TYR A 61 0.60 -2.76 4.82
C TYR A 61 -0.68 -3.16 4.08
N MET A 62 -0.91 -2.64 2.86
CA MET A 62 -2.04 -3.04 2.02
C MET A 62 -2.06 -4.55 1.74
N ILE A 63 -0.92 -5.15 1.40
CA ILE A 63 -0.82 -6.60 1.16
C ILE A 63 -1.23 -7.38 2.41
N HIS A 64 -0.77 -7.00 3.60
CA HIS A 64 -1.19 -7.66 4.84
C HIS A 64 -2.70 -7.50 5.09
N LEU A 65 -3.27 -6.31 4.90
CA LEU A 65 -4.70 -6.06 5.04
C LEU A 65 -5.56 -6.87 4.05
N LEU A 66 -5.10 -7.04 2.81
CA LEU A 66 -5.76 -7.90 1.81
C LEU A 66 -5.73 -9.38 2.21
N ASN A 67 -4.71 -9.80 2.92
CA ASN A 67 -4.61 -11.14 3.51
C ASN A 67 -5.26 -11.25 4.91
N ARG A 68 -5.97 -10.22 5.38
CA ARG A 68 -6.59 -10.15 6.72
C ARG A 68 -5.60 -10.44 7.84
N ARG A 69 -4.36 -9.93 7.71
CA ARG A 69 -3.27 -10.08 8.68
C ARG A 69 -2.81 -8.71 9.17
N HIS A 70 -2.37 -8.66 10.42
CA HIS A 70 -1.65 -7.50 10.93
C HIS A 70 -0.23 -7.48 10.36
N MET A 71 0.20 -6.32 9.89
CA MET A 71 1.58 -6.15 9.43
C MET A 71 2.54 -6.22 10.63
N PRO A 72 3.58 -7.05 10.58
CA PRO A 72 4.57 -7.08 11.64
C PRO A 72 5.45 -5.83 11.62
N TYR A 73 6.24 -5.65 12.67
CA TYR A 73 7.23 -4.58 12.75
C TYR A 73 8.17 -4.59 11.53
N TYR A 74 8.63 -3.42 11.10
CA TYR A 74 9.32 -3.22 9.81
C TYR A 74 10.46 -4.20 9.53
N LYS A 75 11.18 -4.68 10.56
CA LYS A 75 12.29 -5.66 10.40
C LYS A 75 11.87 -6.97 9.76
N TRP A 76 10.60 -7.37 9.92
CA TRP A 76 10.05 -8.61 9.40
C TRP A 76 9.01 -8.40 8.30
N MET A 77 8.67 -7.15 8.01
CA MET A 77 7.61 -6.75 7.08
C MET A 77 7.78 -7.42 5.71
N LEU A 78 8.92 -7.23 5.04
CA LEU A 78 9.17 -7.80 3.71
C LEU A 78 9.28 -9.33 3.75
N ARG A 79 9.92 -9.89 4.80
CA ARG A 79 9.98 -11.35 4.97
C ARG A 79 8.58 -11.94 5.11
N SER A 80 7.71 -11.30 5.88
CA SER A 80 6.34 -11.73 6.11
C SER A 80 5.53 -11.78 4.82
N ILE A 81 5.69 -10.79 3.92
CA ILE A 81 5.00 -10.76 2.62
C ILE A 81 5.24 -12.06 1.85
N GLY A 82 6.47 -12.55 1.78
CA GLY A 82 6.80 -13.79 1.06
C GLY A 82 6.11 -15.06 1.57
N THR A 83 5.45 -14.99 2.73
CA THR A 83 4.67 -16.12 3.30
C THR A 83 3.16 -15.95 3.10
N LEU A 84 2.71 -14.82 2.54
CA LEU A 84 1.29 -14.55 2.34
C LEU A 84 0.77 -15.19 1.06
N PRO A 85 -0.44 -15.77 1.08
CA PRO A 85 -1.01 -16.46 -0.09
C PRO A 85 -1.36 -15.50 -1.25
N ARG A 86 -1.67 -14.24 -0.94
CA ARG A 86 -2.03 -13.21 -1.94
C ARG A 86 -0.90 -12.19 -2.02
N LEU A 87 -0.40 -11.94 -3.23
CA LEU A 87 0.62 -10.93 -3.53
C LEU A 87 1.99 -11.17 -2.83
N GLY A 88 2.22 -12.37 -2.31
CA GLY A 88 3.51 -12.74 -1.70
C GLY A 88 4.68 -12.66 -2.68
N GLU A 89 4.42 -12.86 -3.97
CA GLU A 89 5.37 -12.72 -5.08
C GLU A 89 5.89 -11.30 -5.25
N LEU A 90 5.17 -10.27 -4.80
CA LEU A 90 5.62 -8.88 -4.88
C LEU A 90 6.80 -8.55 -3.95
N ARG A 91 7.14 -9.45 -3.01
CA ARG A 91 8.27 -9.25 -2.11
C ARG A 91 9.55 -8.83 -2.86
N GLY A 92 9.91 -9.56 -3.92
CA GLY A 92 11.12 -9.28 -4.70
C GLY A 92 11.10 -7.91 -5.35
N ALA A 93 9.94 -7.48 -5.87
CA ALA A 93 9.76 -6.16 -6.46
C ALA A 93 9.91 -5.05 -5.41
N LEU A 94 9.38 -5.23 -4.21
CA LEU A 94 9.51 -4.27 -3.11
C LEU A 94 10.96 -4.18 -2.61
N GLU A 95 11.66 -5.29 -2.48
CA GLU A 95 13.09 -5.32 -2.15
C GLU A 95 13.93 -4.62 -3.23
N PHE A 96 13.63 -4.85 -4.52
CA PHE A 96 14.27 -4.18 -5.65
C PHE A 96 14.16 -2.65 -5.57
N LEU A 97 12.98 -2.12 -5.26
CA LEU A 97 12.79 -0.67 -5.12
C LEU A 97 13.74 -0.03 -4.10
N LEU A 98 14.05 -0.74 -3.01
CA LEU A 98 14.89 -0.25 -1.92
C LEU A 98 16.39 -0.49 -2.13
N THR A 99 16.77 -1.54 -2.86
CA THR A 99 18.16 -2.03 -2.90
C THR A 99 18.85 -1.85 -4.25
N ALA A 100 18.09 -1.71 -5.34
CA ALA A 100 18.67 -1.48 -6.67
C ALA A 100 19.35 -0.10 -6.77
N GLU A 101 20.34 -0.01 -7.63
CA GLU A 101 21.02 1.24 -7.93
C GLU A 101 20.05 2.33 -8.41
N ASN A 102 20.38 3.57 -8.10
CA ASN A 102 19.54 4.73 -8.41
C ASN A 102 20.18 5.61 -9.51
N ASP A 103 20.85 4.96 -10.49
CA ASP A 103 21.28 5.60 -11.73
C ASP A 103 20.08 5.89 -12.65
N ASP A 104 20.30 6.51 -13.79
CA ASP A 104 19.22 6.92 -14.70
C ASP A 104 18.40 5.73 -15.22
N ALA A 105 19.01 4.58 -15.46
CA ALA A 105 18.32 3.36 -15.87
C ALA A 105 17.52 2.78 -14.71
N GLY A 106 18.11 2.72 -13.52
CA GLY A 106 17.45 2.26 -12.29
C GLY A 106 16.27 3.11 -11.90
N LYS A 107 16.36 4.43 -12.00
CA LYS A 107 15.26 5.38 -11.74
C LYS A 107 14.06 5.09 -12.65
N LYS A 108 14.30 4.91 -13.94
CA LYS A 108 13.24 4.59 -14.91
C LYS A 108 12.61 3.22 -14.63
N THR A 109 13.43 2.22 -14.34
CA THR A 109 12.95 0.87 -14.01
C THR A 109 12.11 0.88 -12.73
N LYS A 110 12.56 1.57 -11.68
CA LYS A 110 11.81 1.69 -10.42
C LYS A 110 10.45 2.36 -10.62
N ALA A 111 10.37 3.40 -11.47
CA ALA A 111 9.09 4.03 -11.79
C ALA A 111 8.12 3.03 -12.47
N GLY A 112 8.60 2.21 -13.39
CA GLY A 112 7.79 1.13 -14.00
C GLY A 112 7.33 0.09 -12.97
N VAL A 113 8.22 -0.34 -12.08
CA VAL A 113 7.90 -1.30 -11.01
C VAL A 113 6.83 -0.77 -10.05
N VAL A 114 6.85 0.54 -9.74
CA VAL A 114 5.79 1.18 -8.94
C VAL A 114 4.43 1.02 -9.61
N GLU A 115 4.33 1.29 -10.93
CA GLU A 115 3.07 1.15 -11.66
C GLU A 115 2.62 -0.31 -11.76
N ASP A 116 3.53 -1.26 -11.98
CA ASP A 116 3.21 -2.69 -12.02
C ASP A 116 2.66 -3.20 -10.68
N ILE A 117 3.24 -2.74 -9.55
CA ILE A 117 2.76 -3.05 -8.21
C ILE A 117 1.36 -2.46 -8.00
N CYS A 118 1.14 -1.20 -8.37
CA CYS A 118 -0.18 -0.56 -8.27
C CYS A 118 -1.22 -1.33 -9.08
N ALA A 119 -0.91 -1.71 -10.32
CA ALA A 119 -1.79 -2.49 -11.17
C ALA A 119 -2.14 -3.86 -10.57
N ALA A 120 -1.17 -4.54 -9.94
CA ALA A 120 -1.41 -5.81 -9.27
C ALA A 120 -2.38 -5.65 -8.09
N LEU A 121 -2.19 -4.62 -7.26
CA LEU A 121 -3.08 -4.33 -6.13
C LEU A 121 -4.48 -3.94 -6.58
N VAL A 122 -4.63 -3.14 -7.63
CA VAL A 122 -5.94 -2.79 -8.17
C VAL A 122 -6.71 -4.03 -8.62
N ARG A 123 -6.06 -5.02 -9.23
CA ARG A 123 -6.71 -6.29 -9.58
C ARG A 123 -7.27 -7.01 -8.36
N GLU A 124 -6.52 -7.08 -7.27
CA GLU A 124 -6.96 -7.71 -6.02
C GLU A 124 -8.09 -6.92 -5.34
N LEU A 125 -7.99 -5.58 -5.29
CA LEU A 125 -9.04 -4.72 -4.75
C LEU A 125 -10.36 -4.88 -5.51
N ARG A 126 -10.29 -5.01 -6.84
CA ARG A 126 -11.46 -5.26 -7.68
C ARG A 126 -12.04 -6.66 -7.47
N ALA A 127 -11.19 -7.68 -7.36
CA ALA A 127 -11.62 -9.05 -7.10
C ALA A 127 -12.37 -9.16 -5.76
N ASP A 128 -11.97 -8.36 -4.77
CA ASP A 128 -12.66 -8.27 -3.46
C ASP A 128 -13.89 -7.34 -3.50
N GLY A 129 -14.22 -6.71 -4.63
CA GLY A 129 -15.34 -5.77 -4.72
C GLY A 129 -15.14 -4.45 -3.96
N LEU A 130 -13.90 -4.11 -3.60
CA LEU A 130 -13.55 -2.93 -2.83
C LEU A 130 -13.46 -1.66 -3.67
N THR A 131 -13.33 -1.80 -4.99
CA THR A 131 -13.33 -0.72 -5.97
C THR A 131 -13.82 -1.23 -7.32
N CYS A 132 -14.45 -0.38 -8.11
CA CYS A 132 -14.94 -0.72 -9.45
C CYS A 132 -14.31 0.12 -10.57
N GLY A 133 -13.58 1.17 -10.23
CA GLY A 133 -12.99 2.09 -11.19
C GLY A 133 -11.89 1.49 -12.07
N SER A 134 -11.63 2.09 -13.23
CA SER A 134 -10.59 1.70 -14.18
C SER A 134 -9.40 2.66 -14.19
N TRP A 135 -9.18 3.37 -13.09
CA TRP A 135 -8.11 4.33 -12.96
C TRP A 135 -6.76 3.63 -12.74
N ASP A 136 -5.69 4.21 -13.26
CA ASP A 136 -4.32 3.76 -12.96
C ASP A 136 -3.78 4.40 -11.66
N TYR A 137 -4.39 5.50 -11.21
CA TYR A 137 -3.95 6.27 -10.05
C TYR A 137 -4.62 5.80 -8.78
N MET A 138 -3.83 5.32 -7.84
CA MET A 138 -4.27 4.64 -6.60
C MET A 138 -5.16 5.50 -5.70
N GLU A 139 -4.97 6.82 -5.68
CA GLU A 139 -5.77 7.73 -4.84
C GLU A 139 -7.28 7.61 -5.12
N ARG A 140 -7.66 7.48 -6.40
CA ARG A 140 -9.07 7.32 -6.78
C ARG A 140 -9.69 6.05 -6.23
N HIS A 141 -8.92 4.97 -6.20
CA HIS A 141 -9.34 3.71 -5.56
C HIS A 141 -9.48 3.88 -4.04
N GLY A 142 -8.60 4.65 -3.41
CA GLY A 142 -8.72 5.00 -1.99
C GLY A 142 -10.01 5.74 -1.67
N LEU A 143 -10.35 6.75 -2.47
CA LEU A 143 -11.60 7.51 -2.32
C LEU A 143 -12.85 6.64 -2.56
N ASP A 144 -12.81 5.75 -3.56
CA ASP A 144 -13.90 4.80 -3.84
C ASP A 144 -14.09 3.85 -2.66
N MET A 145 -13.02 3.25 -2.14
CA MET A 145 -13.07 2.38 -0.97
C MET A 145 -13.62 3.07 0.27
N GLN A 146 -13.25 4.32 0.53
CA GLN A 146 -13.79 5.09 1.67
C GLN A 146 -15.31 5.22 1.60
N GLY A 147 -15.86 5.32 0.39
CA GLY A 147 -17.32 5.34 0.17
C GLY A 147 -18.04 4.06 0.60
N HIS A 148 -17.34 2.93 0.65
CA HIS A 148 -17.91 1.63 1.04
C HIS A 148 -17.98 1.42 2.57
N ILE A 149 -17.36 2.28 3.38
CA ILE A 149 -17.39 2.19 4.84
C ILE A 149 -18.83 2.43 5.33
N GLN A 150 -19.36 1.49 6.11
CA GLN A 150 -20.74 1.53 6.60
C GLN A 150 -20.89 2.46 7.80
N ASN A 151 -19.92 2.47 8.72
CA ASN A 151 -19.96 3.35 9.88
C ASN A 151 -19.70 4.81 9.45
N PRO A 152 -20.70 5.72 9.63
CA PRO A 152 -20.60 7.10 9.17
C PRO A 152 -19.49 7.90 9.90
N ALA A 153 -19.18 7.59 11.14
CA ALA A 153 -18.12 8.25 11.89
C ALA A 153 -16.74 7.92 11.29
N ILE A 154 -16.48 6.63 11.03
CA ILE A 154 -15.22 6.18 10.40
C ILE A 154 -15.12 6.72 8.95
N ARG A 155 -16.23 6.71 8.21
CA ARG A 155 -16.26 7.22 6.83
C ARG A 155 -15.97 8.72 6.76
N ALA A 156 -16.36 9.49 7.77
CA ALA A 156 -16.16 10.94 7.83
C ALA A 156 -14.74 11.37 8.23
N GLU A 157 -13.92 10.45 8.77
CA GLU A 157 -12.53 10.75 9.12
C GLU A 157 -11.70 11.07 7.89
N HIS A 158 -10.66 11.91 8.07
CA HIS A 158 -9.72 12.21 6.99
C HIS A 158 -9.11 10.91 6.42
N ILE A 159 -8.96 10.83 5.09
CA ILE A 159 -8.61 9.57 4.41
C ILE A 159 -7.29 8.97 4.91
N LEU A 160 -6.31 9.77 5.28
CA LEU A 160 -5.01 9.31 5.80
C LEU A 160 -5.02 9.01 7.31
N GLU A 161 -6.14 9.18 8.00
CA GLU A 161 -6.22 8.89 9.43
C GLU A 161 -6.15 7.38 9.69
N GLY A 162 -5.33 6.98 10.64
CA GLY A 162 -5.21 5.58 11.08
C GLY A 162 -4.12 4.74 10.40
N ILE A 163 -3.20 5.37 9.64
CA ILE A 163 -1.96 4.73 9.13
C ILE A 163 -0.70 5.33 9.73
#